data_2afeaf9bbc11921b6c185c9ec683e920
#
_entry.id   2afeaf9bbc11921b6c185c9ec683e920
#
_cell.length_a   1.000
_cell.length_b   1.000
_cell.length_c   1.000
_cell.angle_alpha   90.00
_cell.angle_beta   90.00
_cell.angle_gamma   90.00
#
_symmetry.space_group_name_H-M   'P 1'
#
loop_
_entity.id
_entity.type
_entity.pdbx_description
1 polymer ?
#
loop_
_entity_poly.entity_id
_entity_poly.type
_entity_poly.pdbx_seq_one_letter_code
_entity_poly.pdbx_strand_id
1 'polypeptide(L)'
;MIETSTADNAITKTNKHIQAIKFSMIAAFGGFVFGLDAANISGALRYVSSQFELTSLQTGNVVGCAIVGVILALFFTGSLCQRFGRKKVLIGISLTYSLSTVISAFAVSYEMLVVGRFIGGVAFASITVSAMYIGEIAPAKQRGQFVSVNQLLITLGSLCAFIINYFLVKSIGNIESLTDENIWRLMLGFEIIPNIIWFSLLLTIPESPRWLISKQRDQEAQTVFERITEQGEVAPLMAEIKQTVKQDSSQSVMQQLKLLFSKPMRFLVLIAVCYAVVQGATGMNAVLFYAPTVFEQIGMSVENTFLQTIVLGSVSVLFTLVAIFTVEKLGRKALTVIGLLLITLAHVSIWYGFDNASYVINQPVIEKVAEQQVDADKLLPLLGKHYQTDVELKADLASVYTKKELPLVSGAVINASININPAFVLFGLFAFLAAFNMSIGPIMWVIFSEIFSSRVRSVALPFAALVQSISSWSIQQFFPWQLENMGAANTFLYYGGVAFIGCIVMWLILPETKGKTIEAIERDLVTAK
;
A
#
# COMPACT_ATOMS: atom_id res chain seq x y z
N MET A 1 -11.98 -49.53 21.15
CA MET A 1 -11.69 -49.40 19.70
C MET A 1 -12.39 -48.19 19.02
N ILE A 2 -13.52 -47.69 19.54
CA ILE A 2 -14.24 -46.52 18.95
C ILE A 2 -13.61 -45.17 19.39
N GLU A 3 -13.06 -45.04 20.60
CA GLU A 3 -12.46 -43.80 21.10
C GLU A 3 -11.10 -43.46 20.47
N THR A 4 -10.30 -44.47 20.12
CA THR A 4 -9.01 -44.29 19.43
C THR A 4 -9.19 -43.77 17.99
N SER A 5 -10.25 -44.20 17.30
CA SER A 5 -10.59 -43.77 15.94
C SER A 5 -11.05 -42.31 15.87
N THR A 6 -11.74 -41.80 16.90
CA THR A 6 -12.18 -40.40 16.96
C THR A 6 -11.04 -39.44 17.28
N ALA A 7 -10.11 -39.84 18.15
CA ALA A 7 -8.91 -39.05 18.47
C ALA A 7 -7.94 -38.94 17.27
N ASP A 8 -7.68 -40.06 16.58
CA ASP A 8 -6.82 -40.07 15.36
C ASP A 8 -7.43 -39.24 14.21
N ASN A 9 -8.75 -39.29 14.04
CA ASN A 9 -9.45 -38.46 13.07
C ASN A 9 -9.36 -36.95 13.42
N ALA A 10 -9.49 -36.60 14.71
CA ALA A 10 -9.35 -35.20 15.15
C ALA A 10 -7.94 -34.68 14.96
N ILE A 11 -6.91 -35.45 15.26
CA ILE A 11 -5.50 -35.09 15.07
C ILE A 11 -5.19 -34.95 13.58
N THR A 12 -5.67 -35.84 12.74
CA THR A 12 -5.48 -35.80 11.28
C THR A 12 -6.16 -34.55 10.67
N LYS A 13 -7.36 -34.20 11.12
CA LYS A 13 -8.11 -33.00 10.72
C LYS A 13 -7.36 -31.73 11.11
N THR A 14 -6.85 -31.66 12.33
CA THR A 14 -6.05 -30.54 12.83
C THR A 14 -4.78 -30.34 11.98
N ASN A 15 -4.07 -31.41 11.64
CA ASN A 15 -2.85 -31.37 10.84
C ASN A 15 -3.10 -30.86 9.41
N LYS A 16 -4.17 -31.27 8.75
CA LYS A 16 -4.53 -30.80 7.40
C LYS A 16 -4.89 -29.31 7.39
N HIS A 17 -5.63 -28.88 8.39
CA HIS A 17 -5.97 -27.47 8.57
C HIS A 17 -4.72 -26.61 8.78
N ILE A 18 -3.78 -27.05 9.60
CA ILE A 18 -2.48 -26.38 9.81
C ILE A 18 -1.69 -26.29 8.51
N GLN A 19 -1.72 -27.31 7.65
CA GLN A 19 -1.05 -27.25 6.36
C GLN A 19 -1.66 -26.22 5.41
N ALA A 20 -2.99 -26.12 5.33
CA ALA A 20 -3.66 -25.10 4.54
C ALA A 20 -3.31 -23.67 5.02
N ILE A 21 -3.28 -23.47 6.36
CA ILE A 21 -2.81 -22.24 6.99
C ILE A 21 -1.36 -21.93 6.58
N LYS A 22 -0.47 -22.89 6.74
CA LYS A 22 0.95 -22.73 6.41
C LYS A 22 1.16 -22.31 4.96
N PHE A 23 0.51 -22.97 4.01
CA PHE A 23 0.64 -22.63 2.59
C PHE A 23 0.07 -21.24 2.28
N SER A 24 -1.06 -20.90 2.89
CA SER A 24 -1.66 -19.57 2.76
C SER A 24 -0.76 -18.48 3.34
N MET A 25 -0.16 -18.70 4.50
CA MET A 25 0.77 -17.75 5.14
C MET A 25 2.03 -17.55 4.30
N ILE A 26 2.59 -18.60 3.73
CA ILE A 26 3.76 -18.50 2.83
C ILE A 26 3.41 -17.65 1.60
N ALA A 27 2.25 -17.87 0.99
CA ALA A 27 1.82 -17.06 -0.14
C ALA A 27 1.57 -15.58 0.29
N ALA A 28 0.91 -15.36 1.44
CA ALA A 28 0.63 -14.03 1.98
C ALA A 28 1.90 -13.25 2.39
N PHE A 29 3.03 -13.93 2.61
CA PHE A 29 4.31 -13.26 2.91
C PHE A 29 4.79 -12.34 1.80
N GLY A 30 4.33 -12.52 0.55
CA GLY A 30 4.49 -11.54 -0.52
C GLY A 30 3.91 -10.16 -0.19
N GLY A 31 2.83 -10.12 0.62
CA GLY A 31 2.30 -8.87 1.17
C GLY A 31 3.26 -8.21 2.16
N PHE A 32 3.95 -8.99 3.01
CA PHE A 32 4.98 -8.47 3.91
C PHE A 32 6.14 -7.81 3.14
N VAL A 33 6.64 -8.47 2.08
CA VAL A 33 7.72 -7.93 1.23
C VAL A 33 7.26 -6.63 0.56
N PHE A 34 6.03 -6.58 0.04
CA PHE A 34 5.45 -5.35 -0.52
C PHE A 34 5.39 -4.21 0.51
N GLY A 35 4.86 -4.48 1.72
CA GLY A 35 4.75 -3.47 2.77
C GLY A 35 6.13 -2.94 3.21
N LEU A 36 7.13 -3.83 3.23
CA LEU A 36 8.50 -3.47 3.56
C LEU A 36 9.11 -2.55 2.49
N ASP A 37 8.98 -2.88 1.20
CA ASP A 37 9.45 -2.04 0.10
C ASP A 37 8.80 -0.65 0.12
N ALA A 38 7.47 -0.60 0.31
CA ALA A 38 6.72 0.65 0.37
C ALA A 38 7.21 1.59 1.48
N ALA A 39 7.58 1.06 2.63
CA ALA A 39 8.06 1.88 3.75
C ALA A 39 9.58 2.15 3.70
N ASN A 40 10.37 1.26 3.09
CA ASN A 40 11.82 1.47 2.92
C ASN A 40 12.12 2.68 2.06
N ILE A 41 11.43 2.85 0.94
CA ILE A 41 11.62 4.02 0.09
C ILE A 41 11.29 5.33 0.83
N SER A 42 10.30 5.32 1.72
CA SER A 42 9.95 6.47 2.55
C SER A 42 11.12 6.95 3.39
N GLY A 43 11.86 6.05 4.02
CA GLY A 43 13.07 6.38 4.80
C GLY A 43 14.26 6.79 3.93
N ALA A 44 14.45 6.11 2.79
CA ALA A 44 15.56 6.35 1.88
C ALA A 44 15.44 7.68 1.09
N LEU A 45 14.22 8.16 0.87
CA LEU A 45 13.92 9.23 -0.09
C LEU A 45 14.67 10.53 0.19
N ARG A 46 14.79 10.93 1.48
CA ARG A 46 15.57 12.10 1.89
C ARG A 46 17.00 12.03 1.40
N TYR A 47 17.68 10.92 1.65
CA TYR A 47 19.09 10.70 1.32
C TYR A 47 19.30 10.59 -0.19
N VAL A 48 18.41 9.87 -0.87
CA VAL A 48 18.40 9.74 -2.34
C VAL A 48 18.20 11.09 -3.01
N SER A 49 17.25 11.89 -2.53
CA SER A 49 16.98 13.23 -3.09
C SER A 49 18.16 14.17 -2.91
N SER A 50 18.84 14.10 -1.79
CA SER A 50 20.06 14.87 -1.54
C SER A 50 21.21 14.40 -2.42
N GLN A 51 21.48 13.10 -2.52
CA GLN A 51 22.62 12.58 -3.28
C GLN A 51 22.52 12.81 -4.78
N PHE A 52 21.32 12.67 -5.36
CA PHE A 52 21.09 12.86 -6.80
C PHE A 52 20.57 14.25 -7.14
N GLU A 53 20.51 15.18 -6.17
CA GLU A 53 20.02 16.56 -6.34
C GLU A 53 18.65 16.60 -7.06
N LEU A 54 17.69 15.78 -6.58
CA LEU A 54 16.42 15.58 -7.26
C LEU A 54 15.49 16.79 -7.11
N THR A 55 14.85 17.16 -8.21
CA THR A 55 13.69 18.07 -8.17
C THR A 55 12.48 17.38 -7.54
N SER A 56 11.47 18.16 -7.11
CA SER A 56 10.22 17.64 -6.53
C SER A 56 9.51 16.64 -7.44
N LEU A 57 9.51 16.90 -8.77
CA LEU A 57 8.93 15.97 -9.75
C LEU A 57 9.76 14.69 -9.91
N GLN A 58 11.07 14.77 -9.84
CA GLN A 58 11.94 13.59 -9.86
C GLN A 58 11.81 12.77 -8.58
N THR A 59 11.71 13.43 -7.43
CA THR A 59 11.42 12.79 -6.14
C THR A 59 10.08 12.04 -6.20
N GLY A 60 9.04 12.68 -6.74
CA GLY A 60 7.75 12.03 -7.01
C GLY A 60 7.88 10.83 -7.93
N ASN A 61 8.71 10.92 -8.98
CA ASN A 61 8.91 9.83 -9.93
C ASN A 61 9.63 8.61 -9.31
N VAL A 62 10.59 8.81 -8.40
CA VAL A 62 11.24 7.68 -7.68
C VAL A 62 10.22 6.84 -6.92
N VAL A 63 9.19 7.46 -6.36
CA VAL A 63 8.11 6.76 -5.65
C VAL A 63 7.04 6.27 -6.62
N GLY A 64 6.58 7.14 -7.52
CA GLY A 64 5.47 6.88 -8.42
C GLY A 64 5.76 5.84 -9.51
N CYS A 65 7.01 5.71 -9.97
CA CYS A 65 7.37 4.77 -11.03
C CYS A 65 7.08 3.30 -10.65
N ALA A 66 7.12 2.94 -9.38
CA ALA A 66 6.72 1.61 -8.92
C ALA A 66 5.24 1.32 -9.24
N ILE A 67 4.34 2.30 -9.08
CA ILE A 67 2.93 2.10 -9.44
C ILE A 67 2.74 1.95 -10.95
N VAL A 68 3.57 2.59 -11.77
CA VAL A 68 3.56 2.34 -13.23
C VAL A 68 3.92 0.88 -13.51
N GLY A 69 4.88 0.32 -12.78
CA GLY A 69 5.20 -1.11 -12.82
C GLY A 69 4.02 -2.00 -12.43
N VAL A 70 3.27 -1.64 -11.35
CA VAL A 70 2.03 -2.33 -10.96
C VAL A 70 1.01 -2.33 -12.09
N ILE A 71 0.74 -1.15 -12.67
CA ILE A 71 -0.22 -1.00 -13.77
C ILE A 71 0.14 -1.94 -14.92
N LEU A 72 1.41 -1.97 -15.31
CA LEU A 72 1.87 -2.88 -16.35
C LEU A 72 1.66 -4.34 -15.96
N ALA A 73 2.00 -4.72 -14.72
CA ALA A 73 1.87 -6.09 -14.22
C ALA A 73 0.42 -6.58 -14.24
N LEU A 74 -0.56 -5.72 -13.94
CA LEU A 74 -1.99 -6.09 -13.93
C LEU A 74 -2.48 -6.65 -15.27
N PHE A 75 -1.93 -6.17 -16.40
CA PHE A 75 -2.31 -6.68 -17.73
C PHE A 75 -1.82 -8.10 -17.99
N PHE A 76 -0.70 -8.51 -17.42
CA PHE A 76 -0.05 -9.79 -17.74
C PHE A 76 -0.22 -10.85 -16.65
N THR A 77 -0.41 -10.46 -15.39
CA THR A 77 -0.45 -11.36 -14.23
C THR A 77 -1.48 -12.48 -14.39
N GLY A 78 -2.69 -12.16 -14.86
CA GLY A 78 -3.74 -13.16 -15.07
C GLY A 78 -3.34 -14.22 -16.10
N SER A 79 -2.77 -13.80 -17.23
CA SER A 79 -2.31 -14.68 -18.32
C SER A 79 -1.12 -15.54 -17.88
N LEU A 80 -0.18 -14.96 -17.13
CA LEU A 80 0.95 -15.68 -16.56
C LEU A 80 0.50 -16.76 -15.58
N CYS A 81 -0.44 -16.42 -14.67
CA CYS A 81 -1.01 -17.37 -13.73
C CYS A 81 -1.78 -18.51 -14.42
N GLN A 82 -2.49 -18.24 -15.52
CA GLN A 82 -3.16 -19.27 -16.31
C GLN A 82 -2.17 -20.18 -17.03
N ARG A 83 -1.08 -19.61 -17.55
CA ARG A 83 -0.09 -20.37 -18.34
C ARG A 83 0.82 -21.21 -17.44
N PHE A 84 1.40 -20.61 -16.39
CA PHE A 84 2.49 -21.20 -15.61
C PHE A 84 2.07 -21.72 -14.22
N GLY A 85 0.90 -21.35 -13.72
CA GLY A 85 0.44 -21.63 -12.35
C GLY A 85 0.81 -20.55 -11.35
N ARG A 86 0.20 -20.61 -10.18
CA ARG A 86 0.34 -19.57 -9.16
C ARG A 86 1.69 -19.64 -8.45
N LYS A 87 2.13 -20.86 -8.08
CA LYS A 87 3.43 -21.08 -7.44
C LYS A 87 4.59 -20.56 -8.28
N LYS A 88 4.64 -20.94 -9.57
CA LYS A 88 5.74 -20.54 -10.44
C LYS A 88 5.76 -19.04 -10.68
N VAL A 89 4.58 -18.41 -10.78
CA VAL A 89 4.47 -16.95 -10.92
C VAL A 89 4.95 -16.26 -9.65
N LEU A 90 4.58 -16.74 -8.44
CA LEU A 90 5.09 -16.19 -7.16
C LEU A 90 6.62 -16.31 -7.06
N ILE A 91 7.18 -17.44 -7.47
CA ILE A 91 8.65 -17.61 -7.54
C ILE A 91 9.28 -16.60 -8.50
N GLY A 92 8.72 -16.43 -9.70
CA GLY A 92 9.17 -15.42 -10.66
C GLY A 92 9.09 -14.00 -10.10
N ILE A 93 8.01 -13.67 -9.40
CA ILE A 93 7.82 -12.38 -8.71
C ILE A 93 8.91 -12.18 -7.64
N SER A 94 9.19 -13.18 -6.81
CA SER A 94 10.23 -13.09 -5.79
C SER A 94 11.64 -12.84 -6.41
N LEU A 95 11.94 -13.47 -7.54
CA LEU A 95 13.17 -13.19 -8.29
C LEU A 95 13.18 -11.75 -8.85
N THR A 96 12.04 -11.27 -9.32
CA THR A 96 11.89 -9.88 -9.80
C THR A 96 12.10 -8.87 -8.66
N TYR A 97 11.59 -9.15 -7.46
CA TYR A 97 11.90 -8.35 -6.26
C TYR A 97 13.39 -8.35 -5.94
N SER A 98 14.03 -9.53 -5.94
CA SER A 98 15.49 -9.62 -5.70
C SER A 98 16.28 -8.78 -6.69
N LEU A 99 15.92 -8.83 -7.96
CA LEU A 99 16.56 -8.04 -9.02
C LEU A 99 16.35 -6.53 -8.79
N SER A 100 15.13 -6.12 -8.45
CA SER A 100 14.78 -4.73 -8.11
C SER A 100 15.61 -4.22 -6.94
N THR A 101 15.66 -4.98 -5.85
CA THR A 101 16.42 -4.65 -4.64
C THR A 101 17.91 -4.46 -4.94
N VAL A 102 18.52 -5.36 -5.72
CA VAL A 102 19.93 -5.25 -6.09
C VAL A 102 20.16 -4.00 -6.95
N ILE A 103 19.36 -3.80 -8.01
CA ILE A 103 19.49 -2.62 -8.88
C ILE A 103 19.33 -1.33 -8.09
N SER A 104 18.32 -1.27 -7.19
CA SER A 104 18.03 -0.08 -6.40
C SER A 104 19.13 0.21 -5.37
N ALA A 105 19.61 -0.80 -4.64
CA ALA A 105 20.65 -0.63 -3.63
C ALA A 105 22.02 -0.23 -4.21
N PHE A 106 22.33 -0.70 -5.41
CA PHE A 106 23.58 -0.39 -6.11
C PHE A 106 23.43 0.71 -7.17
N ALA A 107 22.33 1.45 -7.16
CA ALA A 107 22.12 2.53 -8.13
C ALA A 107 23.19 3.61 -8.01
N VAL A 108 23.79 3.95 -9.14
CA VAL A 108 24.81 5.01 -9.27
C VAL A 108 24.27 6.27 -9.93
N SER A 109 23.04 6.21 -10.44
CA SER A 109 22.32 7.35 -11.04
C SER A 109 20.83 7.29 -10.70
N TYR A 110 20.17 8.45 -10.84
CA TYR A 110 18.72 8.56 -10.71
C TYR A 110 17.98 7.58 -11.64
N GLU A 111 18.38 7.48 -12.91
CA GLU A 111 17.74 6.61 -13.90
C GLU A 111 17.84 5.13 -13.51
N MET A 112 18.99 4.71 -13.00
CA MET A 112 19.17 3.33 -12.52
C MET A 112 18.25 3.04 -11.34
N LEU A 113 18.11 3.98 -10.41
CA LEU A 113 17.19 3.84 -9.29
C LEU A 113 15.74 3.75 -9.76
N VAL A 114 15.31 4.62 -10.68
CA VAL A 114 13.96 4.60 -11.28
C VAL A 114 13.67 3.25 -11.96
N VAL A 115 14.64 2.71 -12.72
CA VAL A 115 14.49 1.39 -13.34
C VAL A 115 14.35 0.29 -12.29
N GLY A 116 15.17 0.32 -11.24
CA GLY A 116 15.07 -0.63 -10.13
C GLY A 116 13.68 -0.58 -9.48
N ARG A 117 13.21 0.63 -9.13
CA ARG A 117 11.88 0.84 -8.54
C ARG A 117 10.73 0.42 -9.45
N PHE A 118 10.82 0.68 -10.75
CA PHE A 118 9.84 0.21 -11.74
C PHE A 118 9.74 -1.32 -11.78
N ILE A 119 10.89 -2.01 -11.77
CA ILE A 119 10.94 -3.49 -11.71
C ILE A 119 10.32 -4.00 -10.41
N GLY A 120 10.59 -3.33 -9.26
CA GLY A 120 9.94 -3.62 -7.98
C GLY A 120 8.42 -3.47 -8.08
N GLY A 121 7.96 -2.42 -8.75
CA GLY A 121 6.55 -2.22 -9.02
C GLY A 121 5.89 -3.37 -9.80
N VAL A 122 6.57 -3.92 -10.80
CA VAL A 122 6.09 -5.13 -11.50
C VAL A 122 5.92 -6.30 -10.52
N ALA A 123 6.83 -6.44 -9.56
CA ALA A 123 6.76 -7.48 -8.54
C ALA A 123 5.63 -7.28 -7.51
N PHE A 124 5.03 -6.09 -7.40
CA PHE A 124 3.84 -5.85 -6.56
C PHE A 124 2.62 -6.66 -6.99
N ALA A 125 2.65 -7.29 -8.18
CA ALA A 125 1.70 -8.32 -8.56
C ALA A 125 1.60 -9.47 -7.53
N SER A 126 2.58 -9.60 -6.62
CA SER A 126 2.57 -10.55 -5.50
C SER A 126 1.27 -10.50 -4.70
N ILE A 127 0.73 -9.29 -4.43
CA ILE A 127 -0.51 -9.10 -3.66
C ILE A 127 -1.68 -9.83 -4.34
N THR A 128 -1.83 -9.63 -5.65
CA THR A 128 -2.92 -10.23 -6.42
C THR A 128 -2.76 -11.75 -6.54
N VAL A 129 -1.54 -12.22 -6.85
CA VAL A 129 -1.27 -13.66 -7.03
C VAL A 129 -1.37 -14.41 -5.71
N SER A 130 -0.90 -13.82 -4.60
CA SER A 130 -1.06 -14.37 -3.25
C SER A 130 -2.53 -14.50 -2.88
N ALA A 131 -3.33 -13.47 -3.11
CA ALA A 131 -4.77 -13.51 -2.85
C ALA A 131 -5.49 -14.60 -3.69
N MET A 132 -5.09 -14.75 -4.96
CA MET A 132 -5.60 -15.84 -5.82
C MET A 132 -5.22 -17.22 -5.26
N TYR A 133 -3.96 -17.43 -4.92
CA TYR A 133 -3.47 -18.69 -4.37
C TYR A 133 -4.17 -19.03 -3.04
N ILE A 134 -4.27 -18.07 -2.14
CA ILE A 134 -4.98 -18.22 -0.86
C ILE A 134 -6.45 -18.58 -1.10
N GLY A 135 -7.12 -17.90 -2.04
CA GLY A 135 -8.50 -18.19 -2.40
C GLY A 135 -8.74 -19.62 -2.94
N GLU A 136 -7.70 -20.26 -3.48
CA GLU A 136 -7.75 -21.60 -4.07
C GLU A 136 -7.30 -22.72 -3.10
N ILE A 137 -6.52 -22.38 -2.07
CA ILE A 137 -5.98 -23.33 -1.06
C ILE A 137 -6.74 -23.27 0.27
N ALA A 138 -7.22 -22.08 0.66
CA ALA A 138 -7.86 -21.89 1.97
C ALA A 138 -9.24 -22.55 2.02
N PRO A 139 -9.62 -23.14 3.19
CA PRO A 139 -10.95 -23.67 3.43
C PRO A 139 -12.02 -22.60 3.20
N ALA A 140 -13.13 -22.96 2.53
CA ALA A 140 -14.17 -22.03 2.11
C ALA A 140 -14.70 -21.13 3.25
N LYS A 141 -14.88 -21.70 4.46
CA LYS A 141 -15.37 -20.99 5.65
C LYS A 141 -14.41 -19.91 6.18
N GLN A 142 -13.13 -20.00 5.86
CA GLN A 142 -12.08 -19.11 6.41
C GLN A 142 -11.37 -18.29 5.34
N ARG A 143 -11.77 -18.41 4.08
CA ARG A 143 -11.13 -17.72 2.94
C ARG A 143 -11.03 -16.21 3.15
N GLY A 144 -12.08 -15.57 3.66
CA GLY A 144 -12.08 -14.13 3.96
C GLY A 144 -11.06 -13.75 5.04
N GLN A 145 -10.91 -14.57 6.09
CA GLN A 145 -9.93 -14.34 7.15
C GLN A 145 -8.50 -14.39 6.61
N PHE A 146 -8.18 -15.36 5.74
CA PHE A 146 -6.84 -15.49 5.15
C PHE A 146 -6.50 -14.35 4.17
N VAL A 147 -7.48 -13.81 3.46
CA VAL A 147 -7.28 -12.60 2.64
C VAL A 147 -7.00 -11.39 3.54
N SER A 148 -7.66 -11.29 4.69
CA SER A 148 -7.38 -10.22 5.68
C SER A 148 -5.98 -10.36 6.30
N VAL A 149 -5.46 -11.58 6.45
CA VAL A 149 -4.08 -11.82 6.89
C VAL A 149 -3.05 -11.24 5.91
N ASN A 150 -3.33 -11.29 4.61
CA ASN A 150 -2.45 -10.65 3.62
C ASN A 150 -2.34 -9.12 3.87
N GLN A 151 -3.44 -8.45 4.17
CA GLN A 151 -3.42 -7.02 4.53
C GLN A 151 -2.66 -6.76 5.84
N LEU A 152 -2.83 -7.62 6.84
CA LEU A 152 -2.07 -7.52 8.09
C LEU A 152 -0.55 -7.68 7.85
N LEU A 153 -0.15 -8.61 6.99
CA LEU A 153 1.26 -8.80 6.65
C LEU A 153 1.84 -7.59 5.89
N ILE A 154 1.05 -6.90 5.07
CA ILE A 154 1.47 -5.64 4.44
C ILE A 154 1.80 -4.59 5.51
N THR A 155 0.91 -4.36 6.47
CA THR A 155 1.15 -3.36 7.53
C THR A 155 2.28 -3.76 8.48
N LEU A 156 2.46 -5.05 8.75
CA LEU A 156 3.60 -5.57 9.52
C LEU A 156 4.93 -5.38 8.77
N GLY A 157 4.94 -5.59 7.46
CA GLY A 157 6.11 -5.32 6.61
C GLY A 157 6.51 -3.85 6.67
N SER A 158 5.54 -2.95 6.55
CA SER A 158 5.78 -1.50 6.66
C SER A 158 6.31 -1.10 8.05
N LEU A 159 5.73 -1.64 9.11
CA LEU A 159 6.22 -1.39 10.48
C LEU A 159 7.66 -1.90 10.66
N CYS A 160 7.97 -3.08 10.14
CA CYS A 160 9.32 -3.65 10.18
C CYS A 160 10.33 -2.72 9.46
N ALA A 161 9.99 -2.21 8.29
CA ALA A 161 10.82 -1.25 7.56
C ALA A 161 11.06 0.05 8.35
N PHE A 162 10.02 0.62 8.97
CA PHE A 162 10.16 1.81 9.80
C PHE A 162 11.10 1.57 10.99
N ILE A 163 10.99 0.41 11.65
CA ILE A 163 11.89 0.02 12.76
C ILE A 163 13.33 -0.10 12.25
N ILE A 164 13.55 -0.76 11.13
CA ILE A 164 14.89 -0.94 10.54
C ILE A 164 15.49 0.41 10.17
N ASN A 165 14.73 1.25 9.47
CA ASN A 165 15.16 2.58 9.06
C ASN A 165 15.53 3.44 10.27
N TYR A 166 14.76 3.40 11.36
CA TYR A 166 15.09 4.10 12.61
C TYR A 166 16.43 3.65 13.19
N PHE A 167 16.66 2.33 13.31
CA PHE A 167 17.91 1.82 13.85
C PHE A 167 19.10 2.12 12.93
N LEU A 168 18.93 2.07 11.61
CA LEU A 168 19.97 2.46 10.66
C LEU A 168 20.35 3.93 10.85
N VAL A 169 19.38 4.84 10.90
CA VAL A 169 19.61 6.27 11.11
C VAL A 169 20.31 6.53 12.45
N LYS A 170 19.88 5.88 13.52
CA LYS A 170 20.49 6.01 14.84
C LYS A 170 21.92 5.47 14.90
N SER A 171 22.30 4.61 13.97
CA SER A 171 23.65 4.04 13.88
C SER A 171 24.63 4.92 13.10
N ILE A 172 24.16 5.99 12.43
CA ILE A 172 25.06 6.98 11.79
C ILE A 172 25.91 7.63 12.89
N GLY A 173 27.20 7.75 12.62
CA GLY A 173 28.19 8.28 13.58
C GLY A 173 28.66 7.28 14.64
N ASN A 174 27.94 6.18 14.90
CA ASN A 174 28.37 5.10 15.78
C ASN A 174 29.09 3.98 15.00
N ILE A 175 28.77 3.82 13.72
CA ILE A 175 29.41 2.86 12.82
C ILE A 175 30.15 3.67 11.76
N GLU A 176 31.48 3.59 11.77
CA GLU A 176 32.37 4.40 10.93
C GLU A 176 32.10 4.26 9.42
N SER A 177 31.62 3.10 8.98
CA SER A 177 31.26 2.84 7.57
C SER A 177 29.88 3.35 7.17
N LEU A 178 29.07 3.85 8.11
CA LEU A 178 27.67 4.28 7.87
C LEU A 178 27.58 5.80 7.84
N THR A 179 27.26 6.34 6.67
CA THR A 179 27.16 7.78 6.42
C THR A 179 25.81 8.15 5.80
N ASP A 180 25.47 9.44 5.81
CA ASP A 180 24.27 9.95 5.12
C ASP A 180 24.29 9.65 3.61
N GLU A 181 25.47 9.49 3.01
CA GLU A 181 25.61 9.21 1.58
C GLU A 181 25.29 7.75 1.22
N ASN A 182 25.50 6.80 2.15
CA ASN A 182 25.37 5.37 1.84
C ASN A 182 24.21 4.66 2.56
N ILE A 183 23.62 5.26 3.58
CA ILE A 183 22.59 4.62 4.42
C ILE A 183 21.37 4.17 3.62
N TRP A 184 20.94 4.93 2.64
CA TRP A 184 19.79 4.60 1.81
C TRP A 184 19.99 3.29 1.01
N ARG A 185 21.25 2.96 0.68
CA ARG A 185 21.60 1.69 0.03
C ARG A 185 21.31 0.51 0.95
N LEU A 186 21.59 0.65 2.24
CA LEU A 186 21.27 -0.37 3.24
C LEU A 186 19.78 -0.45 3.51
N MET A 187 19.08 0.71 3.57
CA MET A 187 17.62 0.75 3.73
C MET A 187 16.93 -0.04 2.60
N LEU A 188 17.28 0.25 1.33
CA LEU A 188 16.72 -0.47 0.19
C LEU A 188 17.25 -1.91 0.10
N GLY A 189 18.54 -2.14 0.37
CA GLY A 189 19.18 -3.45 0.25
C GLY A 189 18.73 -4.47 1.29
N PHE A 190 18.31 -4.03 2.49
CA PHE A 190 17.85 -4.92 3.55
C PHE A 190 16.69 -5.82 3.10
N GLU A 191 15.89 -5.38 2.17
CA GLU A 191 14.75 -6.08 1.61
C GLU A 191 15.12 -7.44 0.98
N ILE A 192 16.38 -7.62 0.59
CA ILE A 192 16.85 -8.89 0.01
C ILE A 192 16.70 -10.05 1.00
N ILE A 193 16.85 -9.81 2.31
CA ILE A 193 16.82 -10.85 3.35
C ILE A 193 15.44 -11.51 3.44
N PRO A 194 14.34 -10.77 3.74
CA PRO A 194 13.00 -11.37 3.79
C PRO A 194 12.57 -11.92 2.42
N ASN A 195 13.06 -11.35 1.32
CA ASN A 195 12.73 -11.86 0.00
C ASN A 195 13.39 -13.21 -0.31
N ILE A 196 14.65 -13.44 0.09
CA ILE A 196 15.30 -14.75 0.00
C ILE A 196 14.57 -15.78 0.88
N ILE A 197 14.15 -15.38 2.08
CA ILE A 197 13.34 -16.25 2.95
C ILE A 197 12.03 -16.62 2.24
N TRP A 198 11.33 -15.64 1.67
CA TRP A 198 10.09 -15.89 0.92
C TRP A 198 10.31 -16.79 -0.29
N PHE A 199 11.34 -16.53 -1.09
CA PHE A 199 11.72 -17.39 -2.22
C PHE A 199 11.90 -18.85 -1.78
N SER A 200 12.66 -19.07 -0.71
CA SER A 200 12.93 -20.40 -0.17
C SER A 200 11.65 -21.10 0.33
N LEU A 201 10.77 -20.37 0.99
CA LEU A 201 9.48 -20.87 1.45
C LEU A 201 8.54 -21.22 0.29
N LEU A 202 8.54 -20.42 -0.80
CA LEU A 202 7.72 -20.66 -1.99
C LEU A 202 8.08 -21.98 -2.69
N LEU A 203 9.32 -22.45 -2.58
CA LEU A 203 9.71 -23.76 -3.13
C LEU A 203 8.98 -24.91 -2.44
N THR A 204 8.58 -24.75 -1.18
CA THR A 204 7.96 -25.78 -0.34
C THR A 204 6.44 -25.91 -0.53
N ILE A 205 5.75 -24.89 -1.04
CA ILE A 205 4.29 -24.94 -1.24
C ILE A 205 3.92 -25.76 -2.48
N PRO A 206 2.75 -26.41 -2.53
CA PRO A 206 2.26 -27.06 -3.74
C PRO A 206 1.76 -26.04 -4.77
N GLU A 207 1.50 -26.48 -5.99
CA GLU A 207 0.78 -25.68 -6.98
C GLU A 207 -0.72 -25.65 -6.64
N SER A 208 -1.43 -24.63 -7.14
CA SER A 208 -2.89 -24.52 -6.93
C SER A 208 -3.64 -25.73 -7.48
N PRO A 209 -4.49 -26.39 -6.67
CA PRO A 209 -5.29 -27.51 -7.16
C PRO A 209 -6.30 -27.10 -8.24
N ARG A 210 -6.87 -25.90 -8.18
CA ARG A 210 -7.76 -25.37 -9.23
C ARG A 210 -7.02 -25.23 -10.56
N TRP A 211 -5.79 -24.72 -10.55
CA TRP A 211 -4.97 -24.64 -11.74
C TRP A 211 -4.58 -26.01 -12.27
N LEU A 212 -4.23 -26.95 -11.41
CA LEU A 212 -3.90 -28.35 -11.80
C LEU A 212 -5.09 -28.99 -12.52
N ILE A 213 -6.31 -28.85 -12.00
CA ILE A 213 -7.54 -29.34 -12.66
C ILE A 213 -7.73 -28.65 -14.03
N SER A 214 -7.50 -27.35 -14.13
CA SER A 214 -7.62 -26.63 -15.41
C SER A 214 -6.63 -27.10 -16.48
N LYS A 215 -5.52 -27.73 -16.04
CA LYS A 215 -4.50 -28.36 -16.90
C LYS A 215 -4.65 -29.87 -17.03
N GLN A 216 -5.77 -30.43 -16.59
CA GLN A 216 -6.06 -31.88 -16.63
C GLN A 216 -5.07 -32.74 -15.83
N ARG A 217 -4.42 -32.14 -14.81
CA ARG A 217 -3.48 -32.82 -13.88
C ARG A 217 -4.21 -33.25 -12.62
N ASP A 218 -5.25 -34.07 -12.80
CA ASP A 218 -6.20 -34.43 -11.74
C ASP A 218 -5.57 -35.18 -10.57
N GLN A 219 -4.62 -36.07 -10.82
CA GLN A 219 -3.93 -36.83 -9.77
C GLN A 219 -3.12 -35.94 -8.84
N GLU A 220 -2.42 -34.96 -9.39
CA GLU A 220 -1.68 -33.99 -8.59
C GLU A 220 -2.61 -33.06 -7.79
N ALA A 221 -3.72 -32.64 -8.40
CA ALA A 221 -4.73 -31.87 -7.69
C ALA A 221 -5.31 -32.65 -6.50
N GLN A 222 -5.60 -33.92 -6.70
CA GLN A 222 -6.06 -34.82 -5.64
C GLN A 222 -5.03 -34.90 -4.50
N THR A 223 -3.75 -35.11 -4.82
CA THR A 223 -2.68 -35.16 -3.80
C THR A 223 -2.60 -33.87 -2.99
N VAL A 224 -2.80 -32.71 -3.63
CA VAL A 224 -2.82 -31.42 -2.91
C VAL A 224 -4.03 -31.32 -2.02
N PHE A 225 -5.23 -31.67 -2.50
CA PHE A 225 -6.45 -31.65 -1.68
C PHE A 225 -6.37 -32.61 -0.50
N GLU A 226 -5.82 -33.79 -0.65
CA GLU A 226 -5.62 -34.75 0.43
C GLU A 226 -4.74 -34.21 1.58
N ARG A 227 -3.84 -33.24 1.27
CA ARG A 227 -3.02 -32.57 2.28
C ARG A 227 -3.74 -31.47 3.06
N ILE A 228 -4.76 -30.82 2.45
CA ILE A 228 -5.39 -29.60 3.00
C ILE A 228 -6.87 -29.79 3.34
N THR A 229 -7.50 -30.89 2.90
CA THR A 229 -8.95 -31.13 3.03
C THR A 229 -9.20 -32.53 3.61
N GLU A 230 -10.34 -32.72 4.25
CA GLU A 230 -10.76 -34.03 4.77
C GLU A 230 -11.01 -35.01 3.62
N GLN A 231 -10.72 -36.28 3.86
CA GLN A 231 -10.75 -37.32 2.83
C GLN A 231 -12.12 -37.45 2.15
N GLY A 232 -13.22 -37.27 2.92
CA GLY A 232 -14.60 -37.33 2.41
C GLY A 232 -15.03 -36.12 1.57
N GLU A 233 -14.34 -35.00 1.69
CA GLU A 233 -14.65 -33.75 0.96
C GLU A 233 -13.85 -33.60 -0.34
N VAL A 234 -12.80 -34.40 -0.55
CA VAL A 234 -11.89 -34.24 -1.73
C VAL A 234 -12.62 -34.49 -3.04
N ALA A 235 -13.35 -35.59 -3.17
CA ALA A 235 -14.03 -35.96 -4.41
C ALA A 235 -15.19 -34.98 -4.77
N PRO A 236 -16.07 -34.58 -3.83
CA PRO A 236 -17.07 -33.53 -4.09
C PRO A 236 -16.46 -32.20 -4.52
N LEU A 237 -15.42 -31.75 -3.83
CA LEU A 237 -14.74 -30.48 -4.12
C LEU A 237 -14.07 -30.49 -5.50
N MET A 238 -13.42 -31.60 -5.85
CA MET A 238 -12.86 -31.77 -7.21
C MET A 238 -13.93 -31.73 -8.30
N ALA A 239 -15.08 -32.36 -8.06
CA ALA A 239 -16.20 -32.36 -9.02
C ALA A 239 -16.78 -30.94 -9.22
N GLU A 240 -16.98 -30.21 -8.13
CA GLU A 240 -17.45 -28.82 -8.14
C GLU A 240 -16.48 -27.92 -8.93
N ILE A 241 -15.18 -28.02 -8.65
CA ILE A 241 -14.16 -27.22 -9.35
C ILE A 241 -14.09 -27.58 -10.83
N LYS A 242 -14.18 -28.87 -11.20
CA LYS A 242 -14.23 -29.29 -12.61
C LYS A 242 -15.41 -28.67 -13.35
N GLN A 243 -16.58 -28.62 -12.71
CA GLN A 243 -17.76 -27.99 -13.29
C GLN A 243 -17.57 -26.48 -13.48
N THR A 244 -17.02 -25.79 -12.47
CA THR A 244 -16.75 -24.35 -12.52
C THR A 244 -15.71 -24.01 -13.59
N VAL A 245 -14.62 -24.77 -13.68
CA VAL A 245 -13.57 -24.56 -14.69
C VAL A 245 -14.10 -24.73 -16.12
N LYS A 246 -15.00 -25.69 -16.34
CA LYS A 246 -15.67 -25.86 -17.64
C LYS A 246 -16.55 -24.65 -18.02
N GLN A 247 -17.25 -24.07 -17.04
CA GLN A 247 -18.09 -22.89 -17.25
C GLN A 247 -17.26 -21.63 -17.52
N ASP A 248 -16.18 -21.42 -16.75
CA ASP A 248 -15.30 -20.26 -16.90
C ASP A 248 -14.58 -20.24 -18.28
N SER A 249 -14.30 -21.41 -18.85
CA SER A 249 -13.65 -21.52 -20.17
C SER A 249 -14.54 -21.11 -21.35
N SER A 250 -15.84 -20.90 -21.14
CA SER A 250 -16.81 -20.65 -22.21
C SER A 250 -16.88 -19.18 -22.67
N GLN A 251 -16.35 -18.22 -21.91
CA GLN A 251 -16.43 -16.79 -22.26
C GLN A 251 -15.06 -16.16 -22.46
N SER A 252 -14.85 -15.50 -23.59
CA SER A 252 -13.62 -14.75 -23.83
C SER A 252 -13.53 -13.49 -22.94
N VAL A 253 -12.31 -13.05 -22.61
CA VAL A 253 -12.06 -11.79 -21.85
C VAL A 253 -12.78 -10.60 -22.51
N MET A 254 -12.80 -10.55 -23.85
CA MET A 254 -13.47 -9.48 -24.59
C MET A 254 -15.00 -9.51 -24.39
N GLN A 255 -15.60 -10.69 -24.28
CA GLN A 255 -17.04 -10.81 -24.01
C GLN A 255 -17.36 -10.36 -22.57
N GLN A 256 -16.52 -10.72 -21.61
CA GLN A 256 -16.66 -10.29 -20.22
C GLN A 256 -16.48 -8.76 -20.08
N LEU A 257 -15.54 -8.15 -20.80
CA LEU A 257 -15.38 -6.69 -20.86
C LEU A 257 -16.60 -6.01 -21.47
N LYS A 258 -17.13 -6.53 -22.58
CA LYS A 258 -18.38 -6.01 -23.17
C LYS A 258 -19.55 -6.10 -22.21
N LEU A 259 -19.65 -7.19 -21.44
CA LEU A 259 -20.69 -7.36 -20.43
C LEU A 259 -20.50 -6.36 -19.28
N LEU A 260 -19.27 -6.17 -18.78
CA LEU A 260 -18.95 -5.21 -17.72
C LEU A 260 -19.38 -3.78 -18.05
N PHE A 261 -19.19 -3.33 -19.30
CA PHE A 261 -19.59 -2.00 -19.74
C PHE A 261 -21.00 -1.93 -20.35
N SER A 262 -21.79 -3.01 -20.25
CA SER A 262 -23.18 -3.04 -20.70
C SER A 262 -24.08 -2.14 -19.82
N LYS A 263 -25.23 -1.73 -20.37
CA LYS A 263 -26.17 -0.84 -19.64
C LYS A 263 -26.52 -1.33 -18.23
N PRO A 264 -26.84 -2.63 -18.00
CA PRO A 264 -27.18 -3.11 -16.64
C PRO A 264 -26.03 -2.95 -15.61
N MET A 265 -24.78 -3.07 -16.06
CA MET A 265 -23.60 -3.05 -15.17
C MET A 265 -23.04 -1.65 -14.91
N ARG A 266 -23.49 -0.62 -15.63
CA ARG A 266 -22.92 0.74 -15.56
C ARG A 266 -22.92 1.33 -14.14
N PHE A 267 -23.96 1.06 -13.37
CA PHE A 267 -24.05 1.58 -12.01
C PHE A 267 -23.05 0.89 -11.08
N LEU A 268 -22.85 -0.42 -11.20
CA LEU A 268 -21.84 -1.16 -10.46
C LEU A 268 -20.42 -0.69 -10.82
N VAL A 269 -20.17 -0.47 -12.10
CA VAL A 269 -18.89 0.10 -12.57
C VAL A 269 -18.69 1.51 -12.01
N LEU A 270 -19.74 2.35 -11.99
CA LEU A 270 -19.67 3.68 -11.40
C LEU A 270 -19.30 3.62 -9.90
N ILE A 271 -19.93 2.74 -9.11
CA ILE A 271 -19.60 2.54 -7.70
C ILE A 271 -18.12 2.15 -7.56
N ALA A 272 -17.66 1.18 -8.36
CA ALA A 272 -16.29 0.69 -8.31
C ALA A 272 -15.27 1.79 -8.68
N VAL A 273 -15.53 2.55 -9.74
CA VAL A 273 -14.66 3.67 -10.16
C VAL A 273 -14.62 4.76 -9.11
N CYS A 274 -15.79 5.20 -8.61
CA CYS A 274 -15.84 6.24 -7.58
C CYS A 274 -15.11 5.79 -6.30
N TYR A 275 -15.31 4.54 -5.87
CA TYR A 275 -14.63 4.02 -4.68
C TYR A 275 -13.11 3.94 -4.89
N ALA A 276 -12.66 3.42 -6.03
CA ALA A 276 -11.25 3.30 -6.38
C ALA A 276 -10.55 4.68 -6.43
N VAL A 277 -11.21 5.69 -7.03
CA VAL A 277 -10.68 7.05 -7.09
C VAL A 277 -10.64 7.68 -5.69
N VAL A 278 -11.72 7.60 -4.92
CA VAL A 278 -11.78 8.17 -3.56
C VAL A 278 -10.70 7.53 -2.69
N GLN A 279 -10.60 6.20 -2.67
CA GLN A 279 -9.62 5.48 -1.86
C GLN A 279 -8.17 5.89 -2.23
N GLY A 280 -7.83 5.96 -3.52
CA GLY A 280 -6.50 6.35 -3.99
C GLY A 280 -6.18 7.82 -3.73
N ALA A 281 -7.19 8.71 -3.82
CA ALA A 281 -7.02 10.16 -3.77
C ALA A 281 -7.13 10.79 -2.36
N THR A 282 -7.44 9.99 -1.32
CA THR A 282 -7.47 10.49 0.07
C THR A 282 -6.10 10.85 0.65
N GLY A 283 -5.01 10.62 -0.07
CA GLY A 283 -3.65 10.95 0.38
C GLY A 283 -2.95 9.86 1.19
N MET A 284 -3.54 8.65 1.33
CA MET A 284 -2.91 7.57 2.12
C MET A 284 -1.48 7.26 1.66
N ASN A 285 -1.31 7.14 0.35
CA ASN A 285 0.01 6.84 -0.21
C ASN A 285 0.97 8.03 -0.08
N ALA A 286 0.48 9.28 -0.12
CA ALA A 286 1.30 10.44 0.17
C ALA A 286 1.84 10.38 1.61
N VAL A 287 0.98 10.14 2.59
CA VAL A 287 1.42 10.05 4.00
C VAL A 287 2.35 8.86 4.22
N LEU A 288 2.05 7.68 3.65
CA LEU A 288 2.86 6.48 3.85
C LEU A 288 4.27 6.60 3.25
N PHE A 289 4.37 7.09 2.01
CA PHE A 289 5.64 7.15 1.28
C PHE A 289 6.47 8.41 1.60
N TYR A 290 5.84 9.46 2.13
CA TYR A 290 6.51 10.73 2.45
C TYR A 290 6.41 11.09 3.95
N ALA A 291 6.11 10.11 4.83
CA ALA A 291 5.95 10.35 6.27
C ALA A 291 7.14 11.12 6.90
N PRO A 292 8.40 10.74 6.67
CA PRO A 292 9.53 11.52 7.20
C PRO A 292 9.50 12.97 6.72
N THR A 293 9.24 13.21 5.44
CA THR A 293 9.18 14.57 4.87
C THR A 293 8.11 15.42 5.55
N VAL A 294 6.93 14.85 5.84
CA VAL A 294 5.85 15.57 6.53
C VAL A 294 6.22 15.87 7.99
N PHE A 295 6.88 14.94 8.68
CA PHE A 295 7.34 15.15 10.05
C PHE A 295 8.48 16.17 10.14
N GLU A 296 9.36 16.22 9.15
CA GLU A 296 10.38 17.27 9.06
C GLU A 296 9.78 18.66 8.90
N GLN A 297 8.68 18.78 8.16
CA GLN A 297 7.99 20.07 7.97
C GLN A 297 7.33 20.63 9.24
N ILE A 298 7.20 19.87 10.31
CA ILE A 298 6.76 20.36 11.63
C ILE A 298 7.90 20.59 12.61
N GLY A 299 9.13 20.68 12.11
CA GLY A 299 10.30 21.01 12.92
C GLY A 299 10.90 19.86 13.71
N MET A 300 10.58 18.60 13.37
CA MET A 300 11.15 17.44 14.06
C MET A 300 12.57 17.16 13.60
N SER A 301 13.43 16.79 14.56
CA SER A 301 14.75 16.26 14.25
C SER A 301 14.64 14.95 13.46
N VAL A 302 15.69 14.60 12.70
CA VAL A 302 15.70 13.38 11.86
C VAL A 302 15.40 12.14 12.70
N GLU A 303 16.02 11.97 13.85
CA GLU A 303 15.79 10.81 14.74
C GLU A 303 14.32 10.75 15.20
N ASN A 304 13.74 11.86 15.65
CA ASN A 304 12.35 11.92 16.08
C ASN A 304 11.38 11.64 14.91
N THR A 305 11.71 12.10 13.72
CA THR A 305 10.96 11.82 12.49
C THR A 305 10.83 10.31 12.25
N PHE A 306 11.94 9.58 12.30
CA PHE A 306 11.92 8.14 12.13
C PHE A 306 11.23 7.41 13.28
N LEU A 307 11.33 7.91 14.52
CA LEU A 307 10.57 7.37 15.65
C LEU A 307 9.05 7.52 15.43
N GLN A 308 8.59 8.66 14.90
CA GLN A 308 7.17 8.87 14.60
C GLN A 308 6.68 7.95 13.48
N THR A 309 7.53 7.56 12.52
CA THR A 309 7.13 6.57 11.51
C THR A 309 6.86 5.19 12.12
N ILE A 310 7.57 4.81 13.19
CA ILE A 310 7.26 3.57 13.94
C ILE A 310 5.88 3.66 14.59
N VAL A 311 5.56 4.80 15.22
CA VAL A 311 4.23 5.02 15.80
C VAL A 311 3.15 4.92 14.71
N LEU A 312 3.38 5.55 13.57
CA LEU A 312 2.51 5.53 12.38
C LEU A 312 2.26 4.09 11.88
N GLY A 313 3.33 3.29 11.75
CA GLY A 313 3.23 1.88 11.39
C GLY A 313 2.48 1.05 12.45
N SER A 314 2.72 1.31 13.75
CA SER A 314 2.03 0.65 14.86
C SER A 314 0.52 0.94 14.87
N VAL A 315 0.14 2.20 14.63
CA VAL A 315 -1.27 2.61 14.46
C VAL A 315 -1.88 1.86 13.27
N SER A 316 -1.18 1.76 12.14
CA SER A 316 -1.67 1.03 10.97
C SER A 316 -1.94 -0.45 11.27
N VAL A 317 -1.03 -1.14 11.95
CA VAL A 317 -1.21 -2.54 12.37
C VAL A 317 -2.40 -2.68 13.31
N LEU A 318 -2.48 -1.84 14.35
CA LEU A 318 -3.56 -1.88 15.33
C LEU A 318 -4.94 -1.73 14.68
N PHE A 319 -5.10 -0.71 13.83
CA PHE A 319 -6.40 -0.43 13.22
C PHE A 319 -6.74 -1.38 12.06
N THR A 320 -5.76 -2.00 11.42
CA THR A 320 -5.98 -3.14 10.52
C THR A 320 -6.56 -4.34 11.28
N LEU A 321 -6.05 -4.63 12.48
CA LEU A 321 -6.64 -5.67 13.34
C LEU A 321 -8.08 -5.31 13.76
N VAL A 322 -8.33 -4.06 14.15
CA VAL A 322 -9.69 -3.58 14.47
C VAL A 322 -10.63 -3.76 13.28
N ALA A 323 -10.17 -3.47 12.04
CA ALA A 323 -10.97 -3.65 10.83
C ALA A 323 -11.49 -5.08 10.66
N ILE A 324 -10.63 -6.08 10.90
CA ILE A 324 -10.99 -7.50 10.76
C ILE A 324 -12.21 -7.86 11.63
N PHE A 325 -12.34 -7.27 12.81
CA PHE A 325 -13.45 -7.53 13.74
C PHE A 325 -14.66 -6.64 13.51
N THR A 326 -14.49 -5.46 12.91
CA THR A 326 -15.56 -4.45 12.79
C THR A 326 -16.33 -4.54 11.48
N VAL A 327 -15.70 -4.98 10.39
CA VAL A 327 -16.30 -5.04 9.04
C VAL A 327 -17.59 -5.86 9.03
N GLU A 328 -17.61 -7.02 9.71
CA GLU A 328 -18.80 -7.88 9.78
C GLU A 328 -19.88 -7.35 10.73
N LYS A 329 -19.51 -6.50 11.69
CA LYS A 329 -20.45 -5.98 12.70
C LYS A 329 -21.17 -4.73 12.21
N LEU A 330 -20.46 -3.75 11.66
CA LEU A 330 -20.99 -2.43 11.30
C LEU A 330 -21.56 -2.36 9.88
N GLY A 331 -21.13 -3.25 9.00
CA GLY A 331 -21.50 -3.21 7.57
C GLY A 331 -20.58 -2.32 6.73
N ARG A 332 -20.63 -2.53 5.42
CA ARG A 332 -19.65 -1.93 4.49
C ARG A 332 -19.94 -0.45 4.24
N LYS A 333 -21.21 -0.08 4.05
CA LYS A 333 -21.61 1.31 3.80
C LYS A 333 -21.33 2.20 5.01
N ALA A 334 -21.78 1.79 6.19
CA ALA A 334 -21.61 2.57 7.43
C ALA A 334 -20.11 2.81 7.71
N LEU A 335 -19.29 1.76 7.63
CA LEU A 335 -17.84 1.88 7.87
C LEU A 335 -17.14 2.78 6.84
N THR A 336 -17.53 2.71 5.56
CA THR A 336 -16.99 3.57 4.50
C THR A 336 -17.32 5.04 4.78
N VAL A 337 -18.56 5.37 5.08
CA VAL A 337 -19.00 6.75 5.30
C VAL A 337 -18.40 7.34 6.57
N ILE A 338 -18.43 6.60 7.68
CA ILE A 338 -17.82 7.02 8.95
C ILE A 338 -16.31 7.18 8.77
N GLY A 339 -15.65 6.25 8.09
CA GLY A 339 -14.23 6.33 7.81
C GLY A 339 -13.85 7.57 7.01
N LEU A 340 -14.56 7.87 5.93
CA LEU A 340 -14.32 9.07 5.11
C LEU A 340 -14.58 10.37 5.89
N LEU A 341 -15.58 10.39 6.75
CA LEU A 341 -15.83 11.53 7.62
C LEU A 341 -14.67 11.74 8.61
N LEU A 342 -14.19 10.65 9.24
CA LEU A 342 -13.04 10.72 10.16
C LEU A 342 -11.75 11.14 9.42
N ILE A 343 -11.55 10.65 8.19
CA ILE A 343 -10.44 11.07 7.32
C ILE A 343 -10.53 12.57 7.02
N THR A 344 -11.72 13.07 6.71
CA THR A 344 -11.94 14.51 6.48
C THR A 344 -11.56 15.33 7.72
N LEU A 345 -12.05 14.95 8.91
CA LEU A 345 -11.74 15.63 10.15
C LEU A 345 -10.24 15.56 10.51
N ALA A 346 -9.60 14.44 10.22
CA ALA A 346 -8.17 14.27 10.40
C ALA A 346 -7.36 15.23 9.50
N HIS A 347 -7.72 15.35 8.23
CA HIS A 347 -7.08 16.31 7.32
C HIS A 347 -7.35 17.78 7.71
N VAL A 348 -8.53 18.08 8.22
CA VAL A 348 -8.83 19.42 8.77
C VAL A 348 -7.94 19.72 10.00
N SER A 349 -7.67 18.73 10.85
CA SER A 349 -6.73 18.89 11.97
C SER A 349 -5.30 19.16 11.48
N ILE A 350 -4.85 18.46 10.44
CA ILE A 350 -3.52 18.68 9.84
C ILE A 350 -3.45 20.07 9.22
N TRP A 351 -4.45 20.42 8.41
CA TRP A 351 -4.57 21.74 7.81
C TRP A 351 -4.51 22.84 8.88
N TYR A 352 -5.32 22.75 9.94
CA TYR A 352 -5.35 23.73 11.01
C TYR A 352 -3.99 23.87 11.71
N GLY A 353 -3.27 22.78 11.91
CA GLY A 353 -1.91 22.80 12.45
C GLY A 353 -0.94 23.61 11.58
N PHE A 354 -0.92 23.36 10.27
CA PHE A 354 -0.04 24.06 9.34
C PHE A 354 -0.49 25.49 9.02
N ASP A 355 -1.79 25.76 8.98
CA ASP A 355 -2.36 27.09 8.70
C ASP A 355 -2.05 28.10 9.83
N ASN A 356 -1.91 27.60 11.06
CA ASN A 356 -1.49 28.42 12.21
C ASN A 356 0.03 28.39 12.47
N ALA A 357 0.82 27.82 11.55
CA ALA A 357 2.26 27.87 11.64
C ALA A 357 2.79 29.25 11.22
N SER A 358 3.95 29.62 11.76
CA SER A 358 4.70 30.80 11.34
C SER A 358 6.18 30.45 11.23
N TYR A 359 6.90 31.21 10.42
CA TYR A 359 8.31 30.96 10.17
C TYR A 359 9.08 32.25 10.46
N VAL A 360 10.17 32.14 11.21
CA VAL A 360 10.98 33.30 11.63
C VAL A 360 12.44 32.97 11.40
N ILE A 361 13.13 33.80 10.60
CA ILE A 361 14.58 33.68 10.45
C ILE A 361 15.23 34.58 11.49
N ASN A 362 15.77 33.96 12.54
CA ASN A 362 16.51 34.60 13.60
C ASN A 362 17.93 34.02 13.69
N GLN A 363 18.77 34.59 14.55
CA GLN A 363 20.17 34.16 14.71
C GLN A 363 20.28 32.65 15.04
N PRO A 364 19.50 32.09 16.00
CA PRO A 364 19.52 30.67 16.28
C PRO A 364 19.15 29.77 15.08
N VAL A 365 18.30 30.23 14.18
CA VAL A 365 17.96 29.51 12.94
C VAL A 365 19.16 29.45 12.00
N ILE A 366 19.88 30.57 11.84
CA ILE A 366 21.08 30.63 11.00
C ILE A 366 22.16 29.67 11.55
N GLU A 367 22.39 29.69 12.86
CA GLU A 367 23.34 28.79 13.52
C GLU A 367 22.96 27.31 13.31
N LYS A 368 21.70 26.96 13.53
CA LYS A 368 21.19 25.59 13.35
C LYS A 368 21.25 25.10 11.90
N VAL A 369 21.08 26.01 10.93
CA VAL A 369 21.22 25.69 9.50
C VAL A 369 22.70 25.52 9.14
N ALA A 370 23.60 26.33 9.70
CA ALA A 370 25.05 26.20 9.51
C ALA A 370 25.59 24.83 9.97
N GLU A 371 25.06 24.29 11.07
CA GLU A 371 25.41 22.94 11.56
C GLU A 371 25.11 21.83 10.53
N GLN A 372 24.20 22.08 9.60
CA GLN A 372 23.82 21.13 8.53
C GLN A 372 24.65 21.28 7.26
N GLN A 373 25.82 21.93 7.33
CA GLN A 373 26.75 22.14 6.21
C GLN A 373 26.14 22.96 5.05
N VAL A 374 25.15 23.78 5.35
CA VAL A 374 24.53 24.71 4.40
C VAL A 374 25.20 26.09 4.52
N ASP A 375 25.38 26.79 3.42
CA ASP A 375 25.88 28.17 3.39
C ASP A 375 24.85 29.11 4.04
N ALA A 376 24.88 29.17 5.37
CA ALA A 376 23.92 29.92 6.17
C ALA A 376 24.13 31.44 6.09
N ASP A 377 25.31 31.93 5.62
CA ASP A 377 25.56 33.35 5.45
C ASP A 377 24.62 34.01 4.43
N LYS A 378 24.15 33.23 3.46
CA LYS A 378 23.13 33.66 2.51
C LYS A 378 21.76 34.00 3.13
N LEU A 379 21.52 33.53 4.38
CA LEU A 379 20.29 33.86 5.11
C LEU A 379 20.36 35.24 5.80
N LEU A 380 21.53 35.84 5.96
CA LEU A 380 21.69 37.14 6.62
C LEU A 380 20.77 38.24 6.08
N PRO A 381 20.54 38.36 4.75
CA PRO A 381 19.59 39.34 4.19
C PRO A 381 18.13 39.10 4.61
N LEU A 382 17.80 37.89 5.08
CA LEU A 382 16.48 37.50 5.51
C LEU A 382 16.31 37.54 7.04
N LEU A 383 17.36 37.89 7.77
CA LEU A 383 17.36 37.96 9.23
C LEU A 383 16.25 38.87 9.76
N GLY A 384 15.45 38.40 10.69
CA GLY A 384 14.34 39.12 11.31
C GLY A 384 13.03 39.08 10.50
N LYS A 385 13.02 38.48 9.32
CA LYS A 385 11.79 38.33 8.54
C LYS A 385 10.87 37.28 9.15
N HIS A 386 9.56 37.55 9.05
CA HIS A 386 8.47 36.67 9.47
C HIS A 386 7.63 36.28 8.27
N TYR A 387 7.27 35.00 8.15
CA TYR A 387 6.45 34.46 7.07
C TYR A 387 5.27 33.70 7.66
N GLN A 388 4.11 33.81 7.03
CA GLN A 388 2.90 33.11 7.44
C GLN A 388 2.77 31.72 6.78
N THR A 389 3.47 31.52 5.67
CA THR A 389 3.42 30.27 4.91
C THR A 389 4.83 29.82 4.53
N ASP A 390 5.01 28.49 4.40
CA ASP A 390 6.24 27.89 3.88
C ASP A 390 6.50 28.28 2.42
N VAL A 391 5.46 28.58 1.66
CA VAL A 391 5.58 29.03 0.26
C VAL A 391 6.21 30.43 0.19
N GLU A 392 5.79 31.37 1.05
CA GLU A 392 6.41 32.69 1.14
C GLU A 392 7.89 32.62 1.52
N LEU A 393 8.22 31.79 2.53
CA LEU A 393 9.59 31.54 2.94
C LEU A 393 10.41 30.97 1.76
N LYS A 394 9.91 29.96 1.05
CA LYS A 394 10.57 29.36 -0.11
C LYS A 394 10.81 30.37 -1.24
N ALA A 395 9.86 31.28 -1.48
CA ALA A 395 9.99 32.32 -2.48
C ALA A 395 11.15 33.27 -2.15
N ASP A 396 11.31 33.67 -0.89
CA ASP A 396 12.43 34.50 -0.45
C ASP A 396 13.77 33.73 -0.46
N LEU A 397 13.77 32.45 -0.09
CA LEU A 397 14.96 31.60 -0.21
C LEU A 397 15.42 31.47 -1.66
N ALA A 398 14.51 31.42 -2.62
CA ALA A 398 14.83 31.37 -4.04
C ALA A 398 15.50 32.68 -4.55
N SER A 399 15.43 33.78 -3.79
CA SER A 399 16.10 35.02 -4.11
C SER A 399 17.57 35.05 -3.68
N VAL A 400 17.95 34.23 -2.69
CA VAL A 400 19.30 34.20 -2.09
C VAL A 400 20.09 32.92 -2.40
N TYR A 401 19.40 31.84 -2.74
CA TYR A 401 20.01 30.56 -3.13
C TYR A 401 19.80 30.27 -4.61
N THR A 402 20.74 29.54 -5.21
CA THR A 402 20.60 29.09 -6.60
C THR A 402 19.54 27.96 -6.69
N LYS A 403 19.01 27.76 -7.91
CA LYS A 403 18.05 26.64 -8.16
C LYS A 403 18.58 25.27 -7.77
N LYS A 404 19.90 25.09 -7.75
CA LYS A 404 20.56 23.84 -7.38
C LYS A 404 20.61 23.65 -5.84
N GLU A 405 20.85 24.74 -5.10
CA GLU A 405 20.94 24.71 -3.64
C GLU A 405 19.56 24.68 -2.96
N LEU A 406 18.56 25.32 -3.57
CA LEU A 406 17.25 25.55 -2.99
C LEU A 406 16.55 24.27 -2.45
N PRO A 407 16.53 23.12 -3.16
CA PRO A 407 15.90 21.91 -2.64
C PRO A 407 16.55 21.36 -1.36
N LEU A 408 17.89 21.51 -1.27
CA LEU A 408 18.67 21.04 -0.12
C LEU A 408 18.46 21.94 1.11
N VAL A 409 18.44 23.26 0.86
CA VAL A 409 18.38 24.29 1.90
C VAL A 409 16.96 24.46 2.45
N SER A 410 15.93 24.40 1.59
CA SER A 410 14.55 24.69 1.97
C SER A 410 14.07 23.82 3.12
N GLY A 411 14.36 22.53 3.11
CA GLY A 411 13.99 21.61 4.19
C GLY A 411 14.65 21.97 5.52
N ALA A 412 15.94 22.29 5.49
CA ALA A 412 16.72 22.67 6.68
C ALA A 412 16.21 23.98 7.29
N VAL A 413 15.98 24.98 6.46
CA VAL A 413 15.51 26.32 6.90
C VAL A 413 14.07 26.25 7.42
N ILE A 414 13.16 25.55 6.73
CA ILE A 414 11.79 25.34 7.19
C ILE A 414 11.79 24.65 8.55
N ASN A 415 12.52 23.56 8.68
CA ASN A 415 12.61 22.80 9.94
C ASN A 415 13.17 23.64 11.09
N ALA A 416 14.18 24.48 10.82
CA ALA A 416 14.80 25.34 11.85
C ALA A 416 13.93 26.54 12.22
N SER A 417 13.18 27.12 11.27
CA SER A 417 12.46 28.41 11.42
C SER A 417 11.00 28.26 11.84
N ILE A 418 10.41 27.07 11.71
CA ILE A 418 8.99 26.85 11.97
C ILE A 418 8.64 26.99 13.45
N ASN A 419 7.56 27.74 13.70
CA ASN A 419 6.88 27.80 14.99
C ASN A 419 5.46 27.24 14.80
N ILE A 420 5.23 26.03 15.27
CA ILE A 420 3.98 25.27 15.10
C ILE A 420 3.66 24.49 16.38
N ASN A 421 2.37 24.29 16.65
CA ASN A 421 1.95 23.27 17.60
C ASN A 421 1.87 21.91 16.88
N PRO A 422 2.83 20.99 17.06
CA PRO A 422 2.88 19.74 16.31
C PRO A 422 1.74 18.79 16.67
N ALA A 423 1.05 19.00 17.78
CA ALA A 423 0.02 18.09 18.28
C ALA A 423 -1.14 17.92 17.28
N PHE A 424 -1.58 19.02 16.63
CA PHE A 424 -2.67 18.96 15.64
C PHE A 424 -2.29 18.16 14.41
N VAL A 425 -1.06 18.32 13.93
CA VAL A 425 -0.56 17.59 12.75
C VAL A 425 -0.36 16.11 13.07
N LEU A 426 0.30 15.80 14.20
CA LEU A 426 0.51 14.42 14.65
C LEU A 426 -0.80 13.69 14.89
N PHE A 427 -1.71 14.31 15.65
CA PHE A 427 -3.05 13.76 15.89
C PHE A 427 -3.77 13.49 14.58
N GLY A 428 -3.76 14.47 13.67
CA GLY A 428 -4.41 14.34 12.36
C GLY A 428 -3.82 13.20 11.53
N LEU A 429 -2.48 13.08 11.46
CA LEU A 429 -1.82 11.99 10.71
C LEU A 429 -2.16 10.61 11.28
N PHE A 430 -2.07 10.44 12.60
CA PHE A 430 -2.39 9.16 13.24
C PHE A 430 -3.89 8.83 13.14
N ALA A 431 -4.77 9.81 13.32
CA ALA A 431 -6.21 9.64 13.16
C ALA A 431 -6.58 9.30 11.71
N PHE A 432 -5.91 9.92 10.73
CA PHE A 432 -6.08 9.61 9.31
C PHE A 432 -5.73 8.15 9.00
N LEU A 433 -4.55 7.68 9.44
CA LEU A 433 -4.15 6.30 9.22
C LEU A 433 -5.06 5.31 9.94
N ALA A 434 -5.45 5.61 11.17
CA ALA A 434 -6.39 4.81 11.94
C ALA A 434 -7.73 4.66 11.19
N ALA A 435 -8.31 5.77 10.76
CA ALA A 435 -9.57 5.81 10.03
C ALA A 435 -9.47 5.06 8.69
N PHE A 436 -8.40 5.26 7.92
CA PHE A 436 -8.17 4.61 6.64
C PHE A 436 -8.04 3.08 6.80
N ASN A 437 -7.15 2.62 7.69
CA ASN A 437 -6.90 1.19 7.89
C ASN A 437 -8.08 0.46 8.53
N MET A 438 -8.94 1.15 9.30
CA MET A 438 -10.16 0.59 9.87
C MET A 438 -11.31 0.51 8.85
N SER A 439 -11.28 1.33 7.79
CA SER A 439 -12.44 1.52 6.91
C SER A 439 -12.12 1.30 5.43
N ILE A 440 -11.91 2.38 4.67
CA ILE A 440 -11.89 2.35 3.21
C ILE A 440 -10.75 1.51 2.62
N GLY A 441 -9.63 1.35 3.31
CA GLY A 441 -8.52 0.52 2.86
C GLY A 441 -8.93 -0.93 2.62
N PRO A 442 -9.29 -1.68 3.65
CA PRO A 442 -9.68 -3.09 3.50
C PRO A 442 -11.07 -3.26 2.86
N ILE A 443 -12.03 -2.35 3.10
CA ILE A 443 -13.42 -2.50 2.65
C ILE A 443 -13.55 -2.41 1.13
N MET A 444 -12.72 -1.64 0.45
CA MET A 444 -12.74 -1.52 -1.01
C MET A 444 -12.71 -2.89 -1.70
N TRP A 445 -11.78 -3.74 -1.31
CA TRP A 445 -11.62 -5.07 -1.90
C TRP A 445 -12.79 -6.01 -1.58
N VAL A 446 -13.36 -5.87 -0.38
CA VAL A 446 -14.55 -6.62 0.03
C VAL A 446 -15.73 -6.22 -0.86
N ILE A 447 -16.00 -4.92 -0.99
CA ILE A 447 -17.09 -4.41 -1.83
C ILE A 447 -16.93 -4.87 -3.28
N PHE A 448 -15.72 -4.74 -3.87
CA PHE A 448 -15.50 -5.17 -5.26
C PHE A 448 -15.77 -6.67 -5.45
N SER A 449 -15.47 -7.49 -4.45
CA SER A 449 -15.78 -8.93 -4.50
C SER A 449 -17.26 -9.25 -4.31
N GLU A 450 -18.04 -8.38 -3.67
CA GLU A 450 -19.46 -8.56 -3.35
C GLU A 450 -20.39 -7.99 -4.43
N ILE A 451 -20.02 -6.87 -5.10
CA ILE A 451 -20.90 -6.22 -6.10
C ILE A 451 -20.81 -6.84 -7.51
N PHE A 452 -19.72 -7.53 -7.83
CA PHE A 452 -19.55 -8.14 -9.15
C PHE A 452 -19.81 -9.64 -9.12
N SER A 453 -20.72 -10.11 -9.98
CA SER A 453 -20.98 -11.54 -10.16
C SER A 453 -19.76 -12.28 -10.72
N SER A 454 -19.74 -13.60 -10.53
CA SER A 454 -18.64 -14.46 -11.00
C SER A 454 -18.37 -14.34 -12.51
N ARG A 455 -19.40 -14.00 -13.31
CA ARG A 455 -19.31 -13.84 -14.77
C ARG A 455 -18.39 -12.73 -15.22
N VAL A 456 -18.30 -11.62 -14.47
CA VAL A 456 -17.52 -10.44 -14.84
C VAL A 456 -16.39 -10.14 -13.87
N ARG A 457 -16.36 -10.80 -12.71
CA ARG A 457 -15.40 -10.53 -11.62
C ARG A 457 -13.94 -10.62 -12.07
N SER A 458 -13.63 -11.56 -12.97
CA SER A 458 -12.27 -11.76 -13.47
C SER A 458 -11.72 -10.58 -14.29
N VAL A 459 -12.58 -9.70 -14.81
CA VAL A 459 -12.22 -8.47 -15.53
C VAL A 459 -12.54 -7.21 -14.71
N ALA A 460 -13.57 -7.27 -13.86
CA ALA A 460 -14.01 -6.13 -13.05
C ALA A 460 -13.01 -5.77 -11.95
N LEU A 461 -12.46 -6.77 -11.24
CA LEU A 461 -11.46 -6.53 -10.18
C LEU A 461 -10.15 -5.93 -10.73
N PRO A 462 -9.53 -6.46 -11.81
CA PRO A 462 -8.37 -5.81 -12.42
C PRO A 462 -8.66 -4.42 -12.95
N PHE A 463 -9.87 -4.17 -13.52
CA PHE A 463 -10.26 -2.84 -13.95
C PHE A 463 -10.34 -1.85 -12.78
N ALA A 464 -11.00 -2.23 -11.68
CA ALA A 464 -11.08 -1.40 -10.49
C ALA A 464 -9.70 -1.15 -9.86
N ALA A 465 -8.83 -2.18 -9.82
CA ALA A 465 -7.44 -2.06 -9.39
C ALA A 465 -6.63 -1.10 -10.27
N LEU A 466 -6.85 -1.11 -11.59
CA LEU A 466 -6.23 -0.18 -12.52
C LEU A 466 -6.62 1.27 -12.22
N VAL A 467 -7.91 1.54 -12.02
CA VAL A 467 -8.41 2.89 -11.68
C VAL A 467 -7.80 3.37 -10.35
N GLN A 468 -7.79 2.50 -9.34
CA GLN A 468 -7.18 2.79 -8.04
C GLN A 468 -5.68 3.08 -8.18
N SER A 469 -4.96 2.28 -8.97
CA SER A 469 -3.52 2.47 -9.19
C SER A 469 -3.22 3.79 -9.89
N ILE A 470 -4.01 4.20 -10.89
CA ILE A 470 -3.85 5.50 -11.57
C ILE A 470 -4.08 6.65 -10.58
N SER A 471 -5.12 6.56 -9.74
CA SER A 471 -5.40 7.56 -8.70
C SER A 471 -4.25 7.64 -7.69
N SER A 472 -3.77 6.50 -7.19
CA SER A 472 -2.64 6.42 -6.26
C SER A 472 -1.34 6.94 -6.87
N TRP A 473 -1.07 6.60 -8.13
CA TRP A 473 0.10 7.11 -8.85
C TRP A 473 0.08 8.64 -8.94
N SER A 474 -1.05 9.22 -9.30
CA SER A 474 -1.19 10.68 -9.39
C SER A 474 -0.84 11.37 -8.07
N ILE A 475 -1.32 10.82 -6.95
CA ILE A 475 -1.01 11.37 -5.63
C ILE A 475 0.48 11.23 -5.30
N GLN A 476 1.06 10.05 -5.49
CA GLN A 476 2.48 9.81 -5.18
C GLN A 476 3.42 10.65 -6.04
N GLN A 477 3.11 10.77 -7.33
CA GLN A 477 3.91 11.52 -8.30
C GLN A 477 3.92 13.03 -8.00
N PHE A 478 2.77 13.58 -7.63
CA PHE A 478 2.61 15.03 -7.52
C PHE A 478 2.69 15.56 -6.08
N PHE A 479 2.73 14.71 -5.06
CA PHE A 479 2.77 15.15 -3.67
C PHE A 479 3.96 16.06 -3.33
N PRO A 480 5.22 15.76 -3.71
CA PRO A 480 6.33 16.66 -3.45
C PRO A 480 6.15 18.02 -4.14
N TRP A 481 5.62 18.02 -5.37
CA TRP A 481 5.31 19.25 -6.10
C TRP A 481 4.18 20.05 -5.42
N GLN A 482 3.16 19.37 -4.88
CA GLN A 482 2.11 20.02 -4.11
C GLN A 482 2.67 20.69 -2.85
N LEU A 483 3.52 20.00 -2.09
CA LEU A 483 4.18 20.57 -0.91
C LEU A 483 5.05 21.77 -1.27
N GLU A 484 5.71 21.75 -2.41
CA GLU A 484 6.56 22.85 -2.87
C GLU A 484 5.75 24.09 -3.29
N ASN A 485 4.66 23.90 -4.05
CA ASN A 485 3.95 24.98 -4.74
C ASN A 485 2.65 25.40 -4.04
N MET A 486 1.97 24.48 -3.33
CA MET A 486 0.74 24.78 -2.61
C MET A 486 0.98 24.99 -1.11
N GLY A 487 2.10 24.50 -0.60
CA GLY A 487 2.40 24.42 0.82
C GLY A 487 1.69 23.25 1.52
N ALA A 488 2.13 22.93 2.73
CA ALA A 488 1.60 21.80 3.49
C ALA A 488 0.12 22.00 3.86
N ALA A 489 -0.26 23.19 4.34
CA ALA A 489 -1.64 23.49 4.72
C ALA A 489 -2.63 23.21 3.58
N ASN A 490 -2.45 23.83 2.42
CA ASN A 490 -3.37 23.67 1.29
C ASN A 490 -3.36 22.26 0.71
N THR A 491 -2.23 21.57 0.75
CA THR A 491 -2.12 20.16 0.29
C THR A 491 -3.01 19.24 1.13
N PHE A 492 -2.98 19.35 2.46
CA PHE A 492 -3.83 18.53 3.32
C PHE A 492 -5.29 18.99 3.29
N LEU A 493 -5.58 20.28 3.11
CA LEU A 493 -6.95 20.76 2.87
C LEU A 493 -7.53 20.17 1.58
N TYR A 494 -6.74 20.10 0.50
CA TYR A 494 -7.14 19.43 -0.75
C TYR A 494 -7.54 17.97 -0.51
N TYR A 495 -6.73 17.19 0.23
CA TYR A 495 -7.07 15.79 0.54
C TYR A 495 -8.30 15.67 1.45
N GLY A 496 -8.47 16.60 2.39
CA GLY A 496 -9.68 16.71 3.20
C GLY A 496 -10.93 16.96 2.35
N GLY A 497 -10.82 17.85 1.36
CA GLY A 497 -11.89 18.13 0.40
C GLY A 497 -12.26 16.91 -0.46
N VAL A 498 -11.25 16.17 -0.94
CA VAL A 498 -11.47 14.92 -1.68
C VAL A 498 -12.18 13.87 -0.82
N ALA A 499 -11.75 13.70 0.45
CA ALA A 499 -12.37 12.77 1.39
C ALA A 499 -13.82 13.17 1.70
N PHE A 500 -14.10 14.47 1.87
CA PHE A 500 -15.44 14.99 2.13
C PHE A 500 -16.39 14.76 0.94
N ILE A 501 -15.96 15.11 -0.28
CA ILE A 501 -16.72 14.83 -1.50
C ILE A 501 -16.93 13.32 -1.66
N GLY A 502 -15.88 12.53 -1.42
CA GLY A 502 -15.95 11.07 -1.40
C GLY A 502 -16.96 10.53 -0.39
N CYS A 503 -17.02 11.11 0.81
CA CYS A 503 -18.00 10.75 1.83
C CYS A 503 -19.43 10.96 1.32
N ILE A 504 -19.72 12.11 0.73
CA ILE A 504 -21.06 12.43 0.17
C ILE A 504 -21.39 11.45 -0.97
N VAL A 505 -20.47 11.25 -1.91
CA VAL A 505 -20.66 10.36 -3.06
C VAL A 505 -20.93 8.93 -2.57
N MET A 506 -20.10 8.39 -1.67
CA MET A 506 -20.26 7.03 -1.15
C MET A 506 -21.55 6.87 -0.34
N TRP A 507 -21.92 7.88 0.44
CA TRP A 507 -23.20 7.87 1.15
C TRP A 507 -24.41 7.73 0.21
N LEU A 508 -24.36 8.42 -0.93
CA LEU A 508 -25.44 8.41 -1.93
C LEU A 508 -25.49 7.13 -2.76
N ILE A 509 -24.35 6.64 -3.25
CA ILE A 509 -24.34 5.57 -4.27
C ILE A 509 -24.02 4.18 -3.69
N LEU A 510 -23.33 4.08 -2.54
CA LEU A 510 -22.88 2.80 -2.02
C LEU A 510 -24.05 2.03 -1.38
N PRO A 511 -24.40 0.83 -1.84
CA PRO A 511 -25.38 -0.02 -1.19
C PRO A 511 -24.80 -0.69 0.05
N GLU A 512 -25.65 -1.06 1.02
CA GLU A 512 -25.23 -1.98 2.08
C GLU A 512 -25.26 -3.42 1.55
N THR A 513 -24.11 -4.08 1.63
CA THR A 513 -23.91 -5.45 1.13
C THR A 513 -23.93 -6.50 2.23
N LYS A 514 -23.87 -6.08 3.50
CA LYS A 514 -23.83 -6.97 4.66
C LYS A 514 -25.00 -7.95 4.66
N GLY A 515 -24.70 -9.25 4.73
CA GLY A 515 -25.69 -10.31 4.82
C GLY A 515 -26.49 -10.59 3.55
N LYS A 516 -26.16 -9.95 2.42
CA LYS A 516 -26.78 -10.20 1.13
C LYS A 516 -25.94 -11.15 0.28
N THR A 517 -26.61 -11.98 -0.53
CA THR A 517 -25.92 -12.75 -1.57
C THR A 517 -25.58 -11.85 -2.76
N ILE A 518 -24.57 -12.25 -3.54
CA ILE A 518 -24.12 -11.48 -4.72
C ILE A 518 -25.27 -11.32 -5.72
N GLU A 519 -26.07 -12.37 -5.90
CA GLU A 519 -27.23 -12.38 -6.81
C GLU A 519 -28.34 -11.43 -6.33
N ALA A 520 -28.52 -11.31 -5.00
CA ALA A 520 -29.48 -10.35 -4.44
C ALA A 520 -28.99 -8.91 -4.65
N ILE A 521 -27.70 -8.64 -4.43
CA ILE A 521 -27.09 -7.33 -4.66
C ILE A 521 -27.20 -6.94 -6.16
N GLU A 522 -26.81 -7.86 -7.06
CA GLU A 522 -26.91 -7.62 -8.51
C GLU A 522 -28.35 -7.32 -8.93
N ARG A 523 -29.33 -8.10 -8.47
CA ARG A 523 -30.74 -7.88 -8.73
C ARG A 523 -31.22 -6.52 -8.22
N ASP A 524 -30.93 -6.19 -6.95
CA ASP A 524 -31.35 -4.93 -6.34
C ASP A 524 -30.80 -3.70 -7.09
N LEU A 525 -29.56 -3.79 -7.62
CA LEU A 525 -28.87 -2.68 -8.26
C LEU A 525 -29.09 -2.60 -9.77
N VAL A 526 -29.37 -3.73 -10.44
CA VAL A 526 -29.63 -3.80 -11.89
C VAL A 526 -31.11 -3.55 -12.18
N THR A 527 -32.03 -4.00 -11.33
CA THR A 527 -33.49 -3.83 -11.54
C THR A 527 -34.03 -2.53 -10.95
N ALA A 528 -33.33 -1.85 -10.06
CA ALA A 528 -33.76 -0.59 -9.44
C ALA A 528 -33.65 0.65 -10.38
N LYS A 529 -33.36 0.45 -11.66
CA LYS A 529 -33.36 1.44 -12.75
C LYS A 529 -33.96 0.88 -14.01
#